data_4f6391bfa53d586a46265925cbeb01b5
#
_entry.id   4f6391bfa53d586a46265925cbeb01b5
#
_cell.length_a   1.000
_cell.length_b   1.000
_cell.length_c   1.000
_cell.angle_alpha   90.00
_cell.angle_beta   90.00
_cell.angle_gamma   90.00
#
_symmetry.space_group_name_H-M   'P 1'
#
loop_
_entity.id
_entity.type
_entity.pdbx_description
1 polymer ?
#
loop_
_entity_poly.entity_id
_entity_poly.type
_entity_poly.pdbx_seq_one_letter_code
_entity_poly.pdbx_strand_id
1 'polypeptide(L)'
;MYSLVEEASQVLRTPPEVFDFDNPPEDPKEIADNMSKAMDKFGGLGLSANQVGLPYRMFVMRTMHEGDEEATNVSYFNPELTRVSQETELMKEGCLSFPDLYLMIKRSKTIEFKYQDVEGKEHTVMLEGIGARCVQHEIDHLNGILFLQRASRLKLERAQKARVKEKKKRLEYEKRIALARYFQELQSKDAEKSDDTGSVAGDDSVAQES
;
A
#
# COMPACT_ATOMS: atom_id res chain seq x y z
N MET A 1 7.81 7.85 10.55
CA MET A 1 7.19 6.83 9.66
C MET A 1 6.61 7.54 8.46
N TYR A 2 6.96 7.15 7.24
CA TYR A 2 6.50 7.77 6.00
C TYR A 2 5.01 7.56 5.75
N SER A 3 4.40 8.50 5.02
CA SER A 3 3.00 8.44 4.57
C SER A 3 2.95 8.61 3.05
N LEU A 4 1.99 7.98 2.41
CA LEU A 4 1.80 8.15 0.97
C LEU A 4 1.40 9.60 0.66
N VAL A 5 1.97 10.15 -0.41
CA VAL A 5 1.55 11.44 -0.93
C VAL A 5 0.18 11.32 -1.62
N GLU A 6 -0.52 12.43 -1.76
CA GLU A 6 -1.82 12.44 -2.43
C GLU A 6 -1.72 12.02 -3.91
N GLU A 7 -2.74 11.34 -4.42
CA GLU A 7 -2.84 10.87 -5.83
C GLU A 7 -2.60 11.98 -6.85
N ALA A 8 -3.00 13.22 -6.54
CA ALA A 8 -2.82 14.39 -7.39
C ALA A 8 -1.44 15.04 -7.30
N SER A 9 -0.60 14.62 -6.36
CA SER A 9 0.71 15.23 -6.10
C SER A 9 1.61 15.23 -7.35
N GLN A 10 2.26 16.36 -7.60
CA GLN A 10 3.25 16.49 -8.67
C GLN A 10 4.51 15.65 -8.40
N VAL A 11 4.82 15.35 -7.14
CA VAL A 11 5.96 14.51 -6.74
C VAL A 11 5.90 13.14 -7.43
N LEU A 12 4.70 12.56 -7.61
CA LEU A 12 4.52 11.30 -8.34
C LEU A 12 4.86 11.38 -9.84
N ARG A 13 4.97 12.56 -10.39
CA ARG A 13 5.20 12.84 -11.82
C ARG A 13 6.56 13.46 -12.08
N THR A 14 7.32 13.69 -11.01
CA THR A 14 8.65 14.29 -11.06
C THR A 14 9.68 13.20 -10.77
N PRO A 15 10.60 12.92 -11.70
CA PRO A 15 11.70 12.01 -11.44
C PRO A 15 12.52 12.49 -10.23
N PRO A 16 12.74 11.64 -9.22
CA PRO A 16 13.61 11.97 -8.10
C PRO A 16 15.08 11.97 -8.51
N GLU A 17 15.89 12.64 -7.71
CA GLU A 17 17.32 12.78 -7.93
C GLU A 17 18.09 11.47 -7.66
N VAL A 18 19.22 11.29 -8.34
CA VAL A 18 20.16 10.20 -8.06
C VAL A 18 20.65 10.33 -6.62
N PHE A 19 20.66 9.24 -5.88
CA PHE A 19 21.20 9.22 -4.52
C PHE A 19 22.71 9.25 -4.56
N ASP A 20 23.32 10.25 -3.93
CA ASP A 20 24.76 10.45 -3.89
C ASP A 20 25.35 9.69 -2.68
N PHE A 21 26.04 8.57 -2.94
CA PHE A 21 26.72 7.79 -1.90
C PHE A 21 28.05 8.38 -1.44
N ASP A 22 28.64 9.29 -2.21
CA ASP A 22 29.88 9.97 -1.80
C ASP A 22 29.58 11.07 -0.75
N ASN A 23 28.39 11.71 -0.88
CA ASN A 23 27.89 12.70 0.08
C ASN A 23 26.41 12.40 0.39
N PRO A 24 26.12 11.35 1.15
CA PRO A 24 24.74 10.92 1.36
C PRO A 24 23.97 11.99 2.14
N PRO A 25 22.80 12.43 1.61
CA PRO A 25 21.98 13.44 2.27
C PRO A 25 21.37 12.95 3.58
N GLU A 26 21.17 11.64 3.70
CA GLU A 26 20.66 10.92 4.87
C GLU A 26 21.31 9.53 4.91
N ASP A 27 21.25 8.84 6.06
CA ASP A 27 21.73 7.46 6.17
C ASP A 27 20.91 6.52 5.26
N PRO A 28 21.52 5.88 4.25
CA PRO A 28 20.82 5.02 3.30
C PRO A 28 20.14 3.81 3.98
N LYS A 29 20.72 3.30 5.07
CA LYS A 29 20.11 2.20 5.85
C LYS A 29 18.83 2.66 6.57
N GLU A 30 18.88 3.84 7.18
CA GLU A 30 17.72 4.41 7.87
C GLU A 30 16.58 4.69 6.88
N ILE A 31 16.88 5.25 5.70
CA ILE A 31 15.89 5.45 4.64
C ILE A 31 15.28 4.11 4.21
N ALA A 32 16.11 3.11 3.91
CA ALA A 32 15.69 1.78 3.45
C ALA A 32 14.78 1.09 4.48
N ASP A 33 15.15 1.13 5.76
CA ASP A 33 14.36 0.55 6.86
C ASP A 33 13.01 1.25 7.03
N ASN A 34 13.00 2.58 6.97
CA ASN A 34 11.76 3.35 7.08
C ASN A 34 10.84 3.16 5.87
N MET A 35 11.40 3.03 4.66
CA MET A 35 10.67 2.69 3.44
C MET A 35 10.07 1.29 3.52
N SER A 36 10.84 0.30 3.98
CA SER A 36 10.37 -1.09 4.17
C SER A 36 9.21 -1.16 5.16
N LYS A 37 9.33 -0.49 6.31
CA LYS A 37 8.24 -0.40 7.31
C LYS A 37 6.99 0.28 6.75
N ALA A 38 7.16 1.30 5.91
CA ALA A 38 6.03 1.96 5.26
C ALA A 38 5.36 1.04 4.22
N MET A 39 6.16 0.36 3.38
CA MET A 39 5.66 -0.62 2.41
C MET A 39 4.84 -1.72 3.09
N ASP A 40 5.35 -2.30 4.17
CA ASP A 40 4.66 -3.35 4.93
C ASP A 40 3.35 -2.85 5.53
N LYS A 41 3.34 -1.66 6.12
CA LYS A 41 2.13 -1.02 6.66
C LYS A 41 1.05 -0.84 5.60
N PHE A 42 1.42 -0.48 4.38
CA PHE A 42 0.49 -0.28 3.27
C PHE A 42 0.14 -1.59 2.54
N GLY A 43 0.79 -2.71 2.87
CA GLY A 43 0.57 -4.01 2.22
C GLY A 43 1.05 -4.05 0.76
N GLY A 44 2.11 -3.31 0.45
CA GLY A 44 2.72 -3.26 -0.89
C GLY A 44 3.64 -4.42 -1.19
N LEU A 45 3.83 -4.70 -2.47
CA LEU A 45 4.90 -5.55 -2.98
C LEU A 45 6.17 -4.73 -3.27
N GLY A 46 6.01 -3.46 -3.67
CA GLY A 46 7.03 -2.45 -3.87
C GLY A 46 6.56 -1.09 -3.41
N LEU A 47 7.50 -0.18 -3.19
CA LEU A 47 7.26 1.21 -2.82
C LEU A 47 8.45 2.07 -3.25
N SER A 48 8.21 3.02 -4.14
CA SER A 48 9.23 3.98 -4.57
C SER A 48 9.25 5.23 -3.69
N ALA A 49 10.42 5.86 -3.58
CA ALA A 49 10.68 6.98 -2.68
C ALA A 49 9.77 8.18 -2.93
N ASN A 50 9.50 8.52 -4.19
CA ASN A 50 8.60 9.62 -4.54
C ASN A 50 7.14 9.38 -4.14
N GLN A 51 6.70 8.13 -3.92
CA GLN A 51 5.36 7.84 -3.39
C GLN A 51 5.20 8.27 -1.92
N VAL A 52 6.28 8.45 -1.21
CA VAL A 52 6.30 8.96 0.17
C VAL A 52 6.94 10.35 0.29
N GLY A 53 7.13 11.02 -0.84
CA GLY A 53 7.64 12.40 -0.88
C GLY A 53 9.15 12.55 -0.72
N LEU A 54 9.91 11.46 -0.75
CA LEU A 54 11.36 11.51 -0.73
C LEU A 54 11.91 11.85 -2.11
N PRO A 55 12.95 12.71 -2.20
CA PRO A 55 13.50 13.16 -3.46
C PRO A 55 14.55 12.21 -4.06
N TYR A 56 14.68 10.98 -3.55
CA TYR A 56 15.75 10.05 -3.90
C TYR A 56 15.33 9.01 -4.91
N ARG A 57 16.21 8.69 -5.87
CA ARG A 57 16.01 7.64 -6.85
C ARG A 57 16.23 6.26 -6.22
N MET A 58 15.24 5.77 -5.46
CA MET A 58 15.27 4.46 -4.84
C MET A 58 13.86 3.88 -4.67
N PHE A 59 13.79 2.58 -4.52
CA PHE A 59 12.57 1.87 -4.11
C PHE A 59 12.93 0.70 -3.20
N VAL A 60 11.94 0.19 -2.49
CA VAL A 60 12.00 -1.08 -1.75
C VAL A 60 11.04 -2.08 -2.37
N MET A 61 11.39 -3.36 -2.33
CA MET A 61 10.55 -4.44 -2.85
C MET A 61 10.67 -5.66 -1.94
N ARG A 62 9.54 -6.33 -1.74
CA ARG A 62 9.51 -7.65 -1.09
C ARG A 62 9.96 -8.70 -2.07
N THR A 63 11.00 -9.43 -1.72
CA THR A 63 11.58 -10.51 -2.52
C THR A 63 11.54 -11.81 -1.75
N MET A 64 11.50 -12.91 -2.49
CA MET A 64 11.72 -14.26 -1.97
C MET A 64 12.72 -14.93 -2.90
N HIS A 65 13.87 -15.34 -2.36
CA HIS A 65 14.84 -16.10 -3.11
C HIS A 65 14.56 -17.59 -2.98
N GLU A 66 15.03 -18.35 -3.95
CA GLU A 66 14.87 -19.81 -3.91
C GLU A 66 15.61 -20.38 -2.68
N GLY A 67 14.85 -21.06 -1.82
CA GLY A 67 15.37 -21.60 -0.54
C GLY A 67 15.09 -20.73 0.68
N ASP A 68 14.54 -19.52 0.53
CA ASP A 68 14.14 -18.69 1.66
C ASP A 68 12.84 -19.23 2.28
N GLU A 69 12.80 -19.28 3.62
CA GLU A 69 11.58 -19.63 4.37
C GLU A 69 10.60 -18.43 4.42
N GLU A 70 11.12 -17.20 4.36
CA GLU A 70 10.33 -15.98 4.44
C GLU A 70 10.79 -14.95 3.40
N ALA A 71 9.83 -14.16 2.92
CA ALA A 71 10.12 -13.05 2.04
C ALA A 71 10.83 -11.91 2.81
N THR A 72 11.85 -11.32 2.19
CA THR A 72 12.61 -10.20 2.73
C THR A 72 12.36 -8.92 1.96
N ASN A 73 12.52 -7.76 2.62
CA ASN A 73 12.46 -6.47 1.95
C ASN A 73 13.88 -6.06 1.53
N VAL A 74 14.05 -5.78 0.25
CA VAL A 74 15.33 -5.35 -0.34
C VAL A 74 15.18 -3.94 -0.87
N SER A 75 16.21 -3.10 -0.66
CA SER A 75 16.29 -1.73 -1.17
C SER A 75 17.16 -1.65 -2.41
N TYR A 76 16.74 -0.83 -3.35
CA TYR A 76 17.38 -0.65 -4.65
C TYR A 76 17.59 0.83 -4.88
N PHE A 77 18.83 1.31 -4.73
CA PHE A 77 19.22 2.68 -5.00
C PHE A 77 19.68 2.84 -6.44
N ASN A 78 19.35 3.97 -7.05
CA ASN A 78 19.75 4.35 -8.40
C ASN A 78 19.48 3.25 -9.45
N PRO A 79 18.28 2.61 -9.44
CA PRO A 79 18.01 1.51 -10.33
C PRO A 79 17.89 1.98 -11.78
N GLU A 80 18.40 1.13 -12.70
CA GLU A 80 18.34 1.35 -14.14
C GLU A 80 18.08 0.03 -14.87
N LEU A 81 17.07 -0.01 -15.74
CA LEU A 81 16.83 -1.15 -16.63
C LEU A 81 17.91 -1.19 -17.72
N THR A 82 18.67 -2.28 -17.77
CA THR A 82 19.72 -2.50 -18.77
C THR A 82 19.23 -3.32 -19.95
N ARG A 83 18.32 -4.29 -19.70
CA ARG A 83 17.67 -5.10 -20.73
C ARG A 83 16.24 -5.42 -20.36
N VAL A 84 15.40 -5.57 -21.38
CA VAL A 84 14.02 -6.05 -21.25
C VAL A 84 13.73 -7.06 -22.36
N SER A 85 13.01 -8.14 -22.03
CA SER A 85 12.61 -9.12 -23.04
C SER A 85 11.58 -8.53 -24.01
N GLN A 86 11.60 -9.02 -25.25
CA GLN A 86 10.53 -8.72 -26.22
C GLN A 86 9.25 -9.48 -25.86
N GLU A 87 9.38 -10.61 -25.20
CA GLU A 87 8.23 -11.35 -24.67
C GLU A 87 7.58 -10.56 -23.55
N THR A 88 6.27 -10.41 -23.65
CA THR A 88 5.50 -9.58 -22.72
C THR A 88 4.32 -10.36 -22.18
N GLU A 89 3.88 -9.97 -20.99
CA GLU A 89 2.72 -10.54 -20.32
C GLU A 89 1.74 -9.47 -19.89
N LEU A 90 0.43 -9.77 -20.05
CA LEU A 90 -0.65 -8.90 -19.63
C LEU A 90 -1.17 -9.37 -18.25
N MET A 91 -0.94 -8.58 -17.21
CA MET A 91 -1.41 -8.90 -15.86
C MET A 91 -2.11 -7.71 -15.22
N LYS A 92 -2.91 -8.00 -14.17
CA LYS A 92 -3.58 -7.00 -13.36
C LYS A 92 -2.56 -6.34 -12.42
N GLU A 93 -2.43 -5.02 -12.49
CA GLU A 93 -1.63 -4.19 -11.58
C GLU A 93 -2.50 -3.23 -10.78
N GLY A 94 -2.10 -2.98 -9.54
CA GLY A 94 -2.55 -1.88 -8.68
C GLY A 94 -1.36 -1.04 -8.26
N CYS A 95 -1.60 0.07 -7.59
CA CYS A 95 -0.57 0.95 -7.04
C CYS A 95 -1.04 1.51 -5.70
N LEU A 96 -0.15 1.55 -4.71
CA LEU A 96 -0.44 2.11 -3.39
C LEU A 96 -0.90 3.58 -3.45
N SER A 97 -0.34 4.36 -4.39
CA SER A 97 -0.76 5.75 -4.61
C SER A 97 -2.15 5.89 -5.26
N PHE A 98 -2.74 4.81 -5.78
CA PHE A 98 -4.05 4.78 -6.43
C PHE A 98 -4.90 3.65 -5.86
N PRO A 99 -5.33 3.72 -4.59
CA PRO A 99 -6.07 2.65 -3.93
C PRO A 99 -7.36 2.28 -4.68
N ASP A 100 -7.68 0.99 -4.69
CA ASP A 100 -8.86 0.42 -5.35
C ASP A 100 -8.90 0.57 -6.89
N LEU A 101 -7.80 1.02 -7.53
CA LEU A 101 -7.70 1.11 -8.98
C LEU A 101 -6.78 0.01 -9.51
N TYR A 102 -7.32 -0.82 -10.40
CA TYR A 102 -6.61 -1.93 -11.00
C TYR A 102 -6.73 -1.87 -12.53
N LEU A 103 -5.62 -2.12 -13.22
CA LEU A 103 -5.53 -2.08 -14.68
C LEU A 103 -4.81 -3.32 -15.20
N MET A 104 -5.20 -3.77 -16.38
CA MET A 104 -4.47 -4.80 -17.12
C MET A 104 -3.32 -4.14 -17.87
N ILE A 105 -2.09 -4.34 -17.39
CA ILE A 105 -0.86 -3.73 -17.91
C ILE A 105 0.01 -4.78 -18.59
N LYS A 106 0.53 -4.42 -19.77
CA LYS A 106 1.48 -5.23 -20.52
C LYS A 106 2.90 -4.84 -20.12
N ARG A 107 3.70 -5.82 -19.65
CA ARG A 107 5.12 -5.62 -19.30
C ARG A 107 5.98 -6.74 -19.87
N SER A 108 7.28 -6.48 -20.00
CA SER A 108 8.26 -7.50 -20.33
C SER A 108 8.29 -8.58 -19.26
N LYS A 109 8.37 -9.85 -19.68
CA LYS A 109 8.40 -11.00 -18.76
C LYS A 109 9.69 -11.08 -17.97
N THR A 110 10.82 -10.78 -18.65
CA THR A 110 12.16 -10.82 -18.06
C THR A 110 12.83 -9.47 -18.21
N ILE A 111 13.55 -9.05 -17.18
CA ILE A 111 14.36 -7.84 -17.19
C ILE A 111 15.75 -8.13 -16.64
N GLU A 112 16.72 -7.34 -17.06
CA GLU A 112 17.99 -7.16 -16.39
C GLU A 112 18.05 -5.71 -15.93
N PHE A 113 18.44 -5.47 -14.68
CA PHE A 113 18.62 -4.12 -14.15
C PHE A 113 19.83 -4.06 -13.23
N LYS A 114 20.46 -2.90 -13.18
CA LYS A 114 21.52 -2.57 -12.24
C LYS A 114 20.98 -1.66 -11.14
N TYR A 115 21.58 -1.73 -9.97
CA TYR A 115 21.25 -0.89 -8.82
C TYR A 115 22.44 -0.84 -7.85
N GLN A 116 22.39 0.07 -6.89
CA GLN A 116 23.28 0.10 -5.74
C GLN A 116 22.55 -0.37 -4.48
N ASP A 117 23.23 -1.15 -3.63
CA ASP A 117 22.72 -1.52 -2.32
C ASP A 117 22.89 -0.37 -1.29
N VAL A 118 22.58 -0.63 -0.02
CA VAL A 118 22.69 0.36 1.06
C VAL A 118 24.13 0.78 1.37
N GLU A 119 25.11 0.02 0.95
CA GLU A 119 26.53 0.34 1.02
C GLU A 119 27.06 1.06 -0.22
N GLY A 120 26.20 1.33 -1.22
CA GLY A 120 26.59 1.94 -2.50
C GLY A 120 27.25 0.98 -3.50
N LYS A 121 27.30 -0.32 -3.19
CA LYS A 121 27.89 -1.32 -4.07
C LYS A 121 26.95 -1.64 -5.22
N GLU A 122 27.48 -1.66 -6.45
CA GLU A 122 26.72 -1.97 -7.65
C GLU A 122 26.43 -3.47 -7.80
N HIS A 123 25.22 -3.76 -8.22
CA HIS A 123 24.73 -5.09 -8.54
C HIS A 123 24.00 -5.06 -9.88
N THR A 124 24.07 -6.18 -10.61
CA THR A 124 23.27 -6.42 -11.82
C THR A 124 22.54 -7.74 -11.62
N VAL A 125 21.23 -7.74 -11.76
CA VAL A 125 20.39 -8.92 -11.55
C VAL A 125 19.40 -9.09 -12.70
N MET A 126 19.06 -10.34 -12.96
CA MET A 126 18.01 -10.73 -13.90
C MET A 126 16.80 -11.20 -13.10
N LEU A 127 15.61 -10.71 -13.42
CA LEU A 127 14.36 -11.10 -12.81
C LEU A 127 13.34 -11.48 -13.87
N GLU A 128 12.39 -12.34 -13.47
CA GLU A 128 11.23 -12.71 -14.28
C GLU A 128 9.92 -12.63 -13.48
N GLY A 129 8.80 -12.76 -14.17
CA GLY A 129 7.46 -12.84 -13.58
C GLY A 129 7.10 -11.62 -12.73
N ILE A 130 6.62 -11.87 -11.52
CA ILE A 130 6.13 -10.83 -10.60
C ILE A 130 7.25 -9.88 -10.15
N GLY A 131 8.46 -10.39 -9.89
CA GLY A 131 9.62 -9.57 -9.53
C GLY A 131 9.98 -8.59 -10.64
N ALA A 132 10.09 -9.09 -11.88
CA ALA A 132 10.35 -8.25 -13.05
C ALA A 132 9.26 -7.18 -13.25
N ARG A 133 8.00 -7.53 -12.99
CA ARG A 133 6.86 -6.61 -13.09
C ARG A 133 6.93 -5.53 -12.04
N CYS A 134 7.21 -5.89 -10.78
CA CYS A 134 7.34 -4.94 -9.67
C CYS A 134 8.46 -3.94 -9.94
N VAL A 135 9.66 -4.39 -10.32
CA VAL A 135 10.78 -3.50 -10.66
C VAL A 135 10.41 -2.53 -11.79
N GLN A 136 9.75 -3.00 -12.85
CA GLN A 136 9.30 -2.13 -13.94
C GLN A 136 8.27 -1.09 -13.46
N HIS A 137 7.40 -1.45 -12.50
CA HIS A 137 6.41 -0.54 -11.91
C HIS A 137 7.11 0.54 -11.07
N GLU A 138 8.05 0.15 -10.21
CA GLU A 138 8.78 1.09 -9.35
C GLU A 138 9.71 2.01 -10.16
N ILE A 139 10.39 1.48 -11.18
CA ILE A 139 11.20 2.32 -12.09
C ILE A 139 10.32 3.29 -12.90
N ASP A 140 9.10 2.91 -13.27
CA ASP A 140 8.15 3.87 -13.84
C ASP A 140 7.93 5.06 -12.90
N HIS A 141 7.64 4.80 -11.61
CA HIS A 141 7.50 5.87 -10.61
C HIS A 141 8.74 6.76 -10.52
N LEU A 142 9.94 6.17 -10.52
CA LEU A 142 11.21 6.89 -10.50
C LEU A 142 11.50 7.66 -11.79
N ASN A 143 10.76 7.40 -12.86
CA ASN A 143 10.80 8.16 -14.10
C ASN A 143 9.62 9.13 -14.26
N GLY A 144 8.82 9.32 -13.19
CA GLY A 144 7.64 10.17 -13.21
C GLY A 144 6.47 9.60 -14.03
N ILE A 145 6.52 8.30 -14.37
CA ILE A 145 5.52 7.60 -15.16
C ILE A 145 4.55 6.87 -14.22
N LEU A 146 3.26 7.13 -14.37
CA LEU A 146 2.24 6.41 -13.63
C LEU A 146 1.76 5.19 -14.42
N PHE A 147 1.44 4.09 -13.73
CA PHE A 147 0.92 2.87 -14.38
C PHE A 147 -0.37 3.14 -15.18
N LEU A 148 -1.10 4.21 -14.86
CA LEU A 148 -2.26 4.69 -15.61
C LEU A 148 -1.94 4.96 -17.09
N GLN A 149 -0.73 5.47 -17.37
CA GLN A 149 -0.25 5.81 -18.71
C GLN A 149 0.09 4.58 -19.56
N ARG A 150 0.24 3.41 -18.89
CA ARG A 150 0.48 2.11 -19.56
C ARG A 150 -0.81 1.46 -20.07
N ALA A 151 -1.98 1.95 -19.66
CA ALA A 151 -3.26 1.45 -20.12
C ALA A 151 -3.84 2.32 -21.25
N SER A 152 -4.68 1.74 -22.11
CA SER A 152 -5.43 2.54 -23.06
C SER A 152 -6.47 3.42 -22.34
N ARG A 153 -6.73 4.60 -22.90
CA ARG A 153 -7.70 5.55 -22.34
C ARG A 153 -9.05 4.91 -22.01
N LEU A 154 -9.57 4.08 -22.90
CA LEU A 154 -10.85 3.40 -22.70
C LEU A 154 -10.82 2.45 -21.49
N LYS A 155 -9.73 1.69 -21.32
CA LYS A 155 -9.55 0.80 -20.15
C LYS A 155 -9.45 1.60 -18.86
N LEU A 156 -8.71 2.70 -18.86
CA LEU A 156 -8.57 3.60 -17.73
C LEU A 156 -9.93 4.20 -17.31
N GLU A 157 -10.68 4.76 -18.25
CA GLU A 157 -12.01 5.32 -17.97
C GLU A 157 -12.99 4.30 -17.37
N ARG A 158 -12.97 3.06 -17.89
CA ARG A 158 -13.80 1.95 -17.34
C ARG A 158 -13.37 1.59 -15.91
N ALA A 159 -12.07 1.48 -15.67
CA ALA A 159 -11.53 1.16 -14.34
C ALA A 159 -11.85 2.26 -13.32
N GLN A 160 -11.72 3.53 -13.70
CA GLN A 160 -12.08 4.67 -12.85
C GLN A 160 -13.57 4.69 -12.50
N LYS A 161 -14.45 4.42 -13.46
CA LYS A 161 -15.90 4.29 -13.21
C LYS A 161 -16.23 3.12 -12.26
N ALA A 162 -15.55 1.98 -12.44
CA ALA A 162 -15.70 0.83 -11.54
C ALA A 162 -15.22 1.16 -10.12
N ARG A 163 -14.07 1.81 -9.97
CA ARG A 163 -13.53 2.29 -8.68
C ARG A 163 -14.52 3.17 -7.93
N VAL A 164 -15.09 4.17 -8.61
CA VAL A 164 -16.10 5.06 -8.00
C VAL A 164 -17.32 4.29 -7.53
N LYS A 165 -17.82 3.34 -8.33
CA LYS A 165 -18.97 2.50 -7.98
C LYS A 165 -18.69 1.63 -6.75
N GLU A 166 -17.52 0.98 -6.70
CA GLU A 166 -17.15 0.13 -5.56
C GLU A 166 -16.89 0.95 -4.29
N LYS A 167 -16.26 2.13 -4.40
CA LYS A 167 -16.10 3.05 -3.27
C LYS A 167 -17.46 3.48 -2.69
N LYS A 168 -18.44 3.77 -3.55
CA LYS A 168 -19.80 4.12 -3.11
C LYS A 168 -20.47 2.97 -2.37
N LYS A 169 -20.39 1.74 -2.90
CA LYS A 169 -20.96 0.55 -2.24
C LYS A 169 -20.31 0.29 -0.88
N ARG A 170 -18.97 0.40 -0.79
CA ARG A 170 -18.24 0.22 0.47
C ARG A 170 -18.71 1.24 1.51
N LEU A 171 -18.81 2.52 1.15
CA LEU A 171 -19.27 3.57 2.04
C LEU A 171 -20.73 3.34 2.52
N GLU A 172 -21.60 2.87 1.64
CA GLU A 172 -22.99 2.52 2.01
C GLU A 172 -23.03 1.33 2.98
N TYR A 173 -22.19 0.31 2.74
CA TYR A 173 -22.05 -0.82 3.65
C TYR A 173 -21.51 -0.41 5.02
N GLU A 174 -20.45 0.40 5.09
CA GLU A 174 -19.87 0.92 6.32
C GLU A 174 -20.90 1.73 7.14
N LYS A 175 -21.70 2.57 6.47
CA LYS A 175 -22.81 3.30 7.12
C LYS A 175 -23.85 2.37 7.72
N ARG A 176 -24.20 1.30 7.01
CA ARG A 176 -25.15 0.30 7.52
C ARG A 176 -24.62 -0.42 8.76
N ILE A 177 -23.34 -0.81 8.75
CA ILE A 177 -22.69 -1.44 9.91
C ILE A 177 -22.63 -0.47 11.10
N ALA A 178 -22.23 0.78 10.88
CA ALA A 178 -22.20 1.79 11.93
C ALA A 178 -23.59 2.01 12.54
N LEU A 179 -24.62 2.09 11.71
CA LEU A 179 -26.00 2.24 12.18
C LEU A 179 -26.47 1.01 12.99
N ALA A 180 -26.17 -0.19 12.53
CA ALA A 180 -26.51 -1.41 13.25
C ALA A 180 -25.85 -1.49 14.63
N ARG A 181 -24.55 -1.12 14.74
CA ARG A 181 -23.83 -1.03 16.00
C ARG A 181 -24.47 -0.01 16.94
N TYR A 182 -24.83 1.16 16.43
CA TYR A 182 -25.50 2.20 17.22
C TYR A 182 -26.83 1.69 17.80
N PHE A 183 -27.66 0.97 17.04
CA PHE A 183 -28.90 0.40 17.56
C PHE A 183 -28.66 -0.71 18.60
N GLN A 184 -27.64 -1.54 18.43
CA GLN A 184 -27.26 -2.53 19.44
C GLN A 184 -26.84 -1.88 20.76
N GLU A 185 -26.05 -0.81 20.70
CA GLU A 185 -25.65 -0.04 21.88
C GLU A 185 -26.83 0.64 22.58
N LEU A 186 -27.84 1.11 21.83
CA LEU A 186 -29.04 1.66 22.44
C LEU A 186 -29.85 0.58 23.17
N GLN A 187 -30.03 -0.59 22.55
CA GLN A 187 -30.77 -1.70 23.17
C GLN A 187 -30.08 -2.22 24.44
N SER A 188 -28.75 -2.30 24.45
CA SER A 188 -28.01 -2.70 25.66
C SER A 188 -28.19 -1.70 26.82
N LYS A 189 -28.15 -0.39 26.53
CA LYS A 189 -28.37 0.65 27.52
C LYS A 189 -29.80 0.68 28.08
N ASP A 190 -30.78 0.36 27.26
CA ASP A 190 -32.19 0.27 27.69
C ASP A 190 -32.41 -1.00 28.53
N ALA A 191 -31.74 -2.10 28.24
CA ALA A 191 -31.78 -3.32 29.04
C ALA A 191 -31.16 -3.12 30.44
N GLU A 192 -30.02 -2.45 30.53
CA GLU A 192 -29.35 -2.12 31.82
C GLU A 192 -30.22 -1.23 32.69
N LYS A 193 -30.98 -0.28 32.11
CA LYS A 193 -31.90 0.60 32.86
C LYS A 193 -33.15 -0.14 33.39
N SER A 194 -33.59 -1.20 32.71
CA SER A 194 -34.74 -1.98 33.15
C SER A 194 -34.41 -2.89 34.34
N ASP A 195 -33.19 -3.36 34.48
CA ASP A 195 -32.76 -4.20 35.60
C ASP A 195 -32.53 -3.39 36.90
N ASP A 196 -32.14 -2.11 36.78
CA ASP A 196 -31.92 -1.24 37.98
C ASP A 196 -33.22 -0.78 38.62
N THR A 197 -34.36 -0.88 37.98
CA THR A 197 -35.67 -0.51 38.52
C THR A 197 -36.42 -1.65 39.22
N GLY A 198 -35.87 -2.86 39.21
CA GLY A 198 -36.52 -4.05 39.79
C GLY A 198 -36.19 -4.37 41.26
N SER A 199 -35.31 -3.62 41.91
CA SER A 199 -34.77 -3.97 43.23
C SER A 199 -35.36 -3.16 44.41
N VAL A 200 -36.54 -2.55 44.30
CA VAL A 200 -37.16 -1.84 45.43
C VAL A 200 -38.61 -2.26 45.60
N ALA A 201 -38.84 -3.46 46.17
CA ALA A 201 -40.12 -3.77 46.82
C ALA A 201 -39.99 -5.00 47.71
N GLY A 202 -40.11 -4.84 48.98
CA GLY A 202 -40.52 -5.91 49.89
C GLY A 202 -39.70 -6.12 51.16
N ASP A 203 -39.76 -5.14 52.09
CA ASP A 203 -39.60 -5.47 53.50
C ASP A 203 -40.75 -4.80 54.29
N ASP A 204 -41.85 -5.54 54.34
CA ASP A 204 -42.95 -5.29 55.33
C ASP A 204 -42.97 -6.45 56.32
N SER A 205 -42.16 -6.33 57.36
CA SER A 205 -42.26 -7.16 58.56
C SER A 205 -43.31 -6.57 59.48
N VAL A 206 -44.53 -7.15 59.46
CA VAL A 206 -45.55 -6.89 60.47
C VAL A 206 -45.21 -7.69 61.73
N ALA A 207 -44.85 -6.98 62.76
CA ALA A 207 -44.88 -7.48 64.13
C ALA A 207 -46.31 -7.55 64.62
N GLN A 208 -46.77 -8.70 65.12
CA GLN A 208 -47.93 -8.84 65.96
C GLN A 208 -47.51 -9.33 67.37
N GLU A 209 -47.79 -8.47 68.36
CA GLU A 209 -47.88 -8.85 69.75
C GLU A 209 -49.12 -9.68 70.03
N SER A 210 -48.97 -10.68 70.87
CA SER A 210 -49.84 -11.00 72.05
C SER A 210 -49.32 -12.25 72.72
#